data_e92f2ff6d0824ec47abfd2550c8deb12
#
_entry.id   e92f2ff6d0824ec47abfd2550c8deb12
#
_cell.length_a   1.000
_cell.length_b   1.000
_cell.length_c   1.000
_cell.angle_alpha   90.00
_cell.angle_beta   90.00
_cell.angle_gamma   90.00
#
_symmetry.space_group_name_H-M   'P 1'
#
loop_
_entity.id
_entity.type
_entity.pdbx_description
1 polymer ?
#
loop_
_entity_poly.entity_id
_entity_poly.type
_entity_poly.pdbx_seq_one_letter_code
_entity_poly.pdbx_strand_id
1 'polypeptide(L)'
;MRSSKPDTSKSDNGNPIVKLLRNSVVILFVIIFVSILYNYLNNREIPTESAIMAEATSSGGMKGVFIRDEQVIRYSGKGVLSYNVSDGGKLGMGSIIAQSYPDDTQITINRQIEELERQLAILEKIQNPGTLESAQPLSLSANIEENYRNFIYCRDMKDYDAIKSDLDNLVVQMSTYQIITNEVTDFNQQIEDIKNELEQLKQQSVQSVEVILSERPAYFASYCDGFEEILTKDSIKKLTVQQLESITDTKSTDNTVVGKLIDDYSWYLAGIVDNSHHDYEVGKRVKLRFEASADTYSAEITDMYDEGNPEQTIIVFSCSQFSNKLVQHRCENVEIIRGDFRGLKVPREAIRFMDITEEVTEEIDGKEVTEVVTTNYKGVNILKGEQTEFKKIDVIYEGSDYVLSAVHDGDKSYLSLYDDIMIEGVE
;
A
#
# COMPACT_ATOMS: atom_id res chain seq x y z
N MET A 1 92.35 -23.75 53.97
CA MET A 1 93.06 -23.69 52.68
C MET A 1 92.31 -22.75 51.78
N ARG A 2 92.93 -21.70 51.33
CA ARG A 2 92.46 -20.63 50.42
C ARG A 2 92.25 -21.20 49.02
N SER A 3 91.17 -20.79 48.32
CA SER A 3 91.14 -20.79 46.91
C SER A 3 90.37 -19.56 46.38
N SER A 4 91.02 -18.86 45.54
CA SER A 4 90.78 -17.55 44.99
C SER A 4 89.74 -17.57 43.88
N LYS A 5 88.93 -16.53 43.85
CA LYS A 5 88.10 -16.14 42.65
C LYS A 5 89.03 -15.56 41.57
N PRO A 6 88.68 -15.72 40.30
CA PRO A 6 89.18 -14.79 39.30
C PRO A 6 88.02 -13.83 38.89
N ASP A 7 88.35 -12.56 39.02
CA ASP A 7 87.66 -11.43 38.36
C ASP A 7 87.86 -11.53 36.86
N THR A 8 86.77 -11.43 36.12
CA THR A 8 86.79 -11.14 34.69
C THR A 8 85.91 -9.95 34.38
N SER A 9 86.45 -8.76 34.53
CA SER A 9 85.93 -7.55 33.90
C SER A 9 86.21 -7.62 32.40
N LYS A 10 85.21 -7.95 31.58
CA LYS A 10 85.23 -7.72 30.13
C LYS A 10 84.90 -6.25 29.90
N SER A 11 85.92 -5.44 29.63
CA SER A 11 85.72 -4.12 29.03
C SER A 11 85.21 -4.31 27.56
N ASP A 12 83.95 -3.94 27.36
CA ASP A 12 83.34 -3.92 26.03
C ASP A 12 83.83 -2.67 25.29
N ASN A 13 84.99 -2.81 24.59
CA ASN A 13 85.57 -1.83 23.69
C ASN A 13 84.84 -1.93 22.30
N GLY A 14 83.51 -1.69 22.26
CA GLY A 14 82.84 -1.60 21.03
C GLY A 14 83.31 -0.39 20.20
N ASN A 15 83.74 -0.67 18.98
CA ASN A 15 84.21 0.30 18.00
C ASN A 15 83.39 1.57 18.03
N PRO A 16 83.92 2.78 18.20
CA PRO A 16 83.16 4.02 18.32
C PRO A 16 82.29 4.29 17.06
N ILE A 17 82.71 3.77 15.91
CA ILE A 17 81.92 3.87 14.63
C ILE A 17 80.65 3.05 14.71
N VAL A 18 80.68 1.84 15.33
CA VAL A 18 79.50 0.99 15.50
C VAL A 18 78.49 1.62 16.50
N LYS A 19 78.96 2.25 17.52
CA LYS A 19 78.11 3.01 18.45
C LYS A 19 77.46 4.23 17.78
N LEU A 20 78.26 4.93 16.96
CA LEU A 20 77.73 6.10 16.23
C LEU A 20 76.67 5.66 15.17
N LEU A 21 76.96 4.56 14.45
CA LEU A 21 75.97 3.98 13.48
C LEU A 21 74.66 3.52 14.15
N ARG A 22 74.80 2.82 15.32
CA ARG A 22 73.64 2.38 16.11
C ARG A 22 72.82 3.56 16.60
N ASN A 23 73.46 4.62 17.10
CA ASN A 23 72.76 5.81 17.55
C ASN A 23 72.11 6.58 16.40
N SER A 24 72.72 6.66 15.23
CA SER A 24 72.10 7.25 14.01
C SER A 24 70.87 6.49 13.53
N VAL A 25 70.91 5.14 13.58
CA VAL A 25 69.72 4.31 13.23
C VAL A 25 68.62 4.53 14.28
N VAL A 26 68.93 4.60 15.57
CA VAL A 26 67.90 4.87 16.57
C VAL A 26 67.27 6.26 16.39
N ILE A 27 68.11 7.29 16.13
CA ILE A 27 67.61 8.65 15.87
C ILE A 27 66.70 8.66 14.61
N LEU A 28 67.10 7.94 13.55
CA LEU A 28 66.26 7.83 12.33
C LEU A 28 64.91 7.18 12.64
N PHE A 29 64.90 6.07 13.43
CA PHE A 29 63.67 5.44 13.87
C PHE A 29 62.79 6.37 14.72
N VAL A 30 63.35 7.15 15.61
CA VAL A 30 62.60 8.13 16.41
C VAL A 30 62.03 9.23 15.54
N ILE A 31 62.79 9.73 14.53
CA ILE A 31 62.26 10.71 13.58
C ILE A 31 61.10 10.14 12.75
N ILE A 32 61.25 8.90 12.27
CA ILE A 32 60.16 8.23 11.49
C ILE A 32 58.94 8.01 12.40
N PHE A 33 59.14 7.55 13.64
CA PHE A 33 58.05 7.35 14.59
C PHE A 33 57.35 8.63 14.96
N VAL A 34 58.07 9.72 15.21
CA VAL A 34 57.50 11.04 15.47
C VAL A 34 56.78 11.58 14.24
N SER A 35 57.31 11.36 13.04
CA SER A 35 56.66 11.75 11.80
C SER A 35 55.35 10.95 11.55
N ILE A 36 55.37 9.65 11.82
CA ILE A 36 54.13 8.81 11.72
C ILE A 36 53.13 9.25 12.79
N LEU A 37 53.57 9.48 14.04
CA LEU A 37 52.71 9.93 15.12
C LEU A 37 52.12 11.33 14.80
N TYR A 38 52.93 12.25 14.31
CA TYR A 38 52.50 13.58 13.88
C TYR A 38 51.48 13.49 12.78
N ASN A 39 51.71 12.64 11.73
CA ASN A 39 50.80 12.44 10.64
C ASN A 39 49.49 11.76 11.12
N TYR A 40 49.58 10.79 12.03
CA TYR A 40 48.41 10.13 12.64
C TYR A 40 47.57 11.07 13.50
N LEU A 41 48.19 11.99 14.23
CA LEU A 41 47.48 12.98 15.05
C LEU A 41 46.93 14.14 14.25
N ASN A 42 47.58 14.51 13.11
CA ASN A 42 47.19 15.68 12.32
C ASN A 42 46.27 15.33 11.15
N ASN A 43 46.26 14.08 10.65
CA ASN A 43 45.39 13.58 9.61
C ASN A 43 44.20 12.77 10.19
N ARG A 44 43.51 13.28 11.18
CA ARG A 44 42.15 12.79 11.47
C ARG A 44 41.25 13.25 10.33
N GLU A 45 40.98 12.37 9.38
CA GLU A 45 39.88 12.58 8.43
C GLU A 45 38.60 12.68 9.26
N ILE A 46 37.97 13.83 9.24
CA ILE A 46 36.68 14.05 9.91
C ILE A 46 35.67 13.26 9.07
N PRO A 47 34.95 12.29 9.64
CA PRO A 47 33.95 11.54 8.89
C PRO A 47 32.85 12.50 8.43
N THR A 48 32.63 12.53 7.12
CA THR A 48 31.59 13.35 6.50
C THR A 48 30.64 12.49 5.70
N GLU A 49 29.39 12.88 5.64
CA GLU A 49 28.36 12.32 4.73
C GLU A 49 27.83 13.45 3.85
N SER A 50 27.84 13.24 2.54
CA SER A 50 27.34 14.27 1.61
C SER A 50 25.83 14.37 1.68
N ALA A 51 25.30 15.59 1.74
CA ALA A 51 23.87 15.89 1.69
C ALA A 51 23.30 15.48 0.33
N ILE A 52 22.53 14.42 0.29
CA ILE A 52 21.87 13.90 -0.93
C ILE A 52 20.36 14.00 -0.82
N MET A 53 19.69 14.09 -1.97
CA MET A 53 18.24 13.98 -2.01
C MET A 53 17.80 12.58 -1.60
N ALA A 54 16.89 12.49 -0.67
CA ALA A 54 16.26 11.25 -0.25
C ALA A 54 14.73 11.42 -0.16
N GLU A 55 14.04 10.30 -0.25
CA GLU A 55 12.59 10.22 -0.11
C GLU A 55 12.28 9.37 1.13
N ALA A 56 11.28 9.77 1.88
CA ALA A 56 10.77 9.04 3.01
C ALA A 56 9.24 9.10 3.04
N THR A 57 8.63 7.99 3.40
CA THR A 57 7.18 7.91 3.56
C THR A 57 6.87 7.86 5.05
N SER A 58 6.04 8.79 5.53
CA SER A 58 5.51 8.73 6.88
C SER A 58 4.31 7.81 6.90
N SER A 59 4.40 6.70 7.59
CA SER A 59 3.29 5.76 7.74
C SER A 59 3.14 5.28 9.18
N GLY A 60 1.91 4.82 9.49
CA GLY A 60 1.58 4.18 10.76
C GLY A 60 0.68 2.99 10.51
N GLY A 61 0.79 1.95 11.34
CA GLY A 61 -0.06 0.77 11.25
C GLY A 61 -1.21 0.80 12.25
N MET A 62 -2.39 0.27 11.88
CA MET A 62 -3.49 0.03 12.78
C MET A 62 -4.28 -1.22 12.38
N LYS A 63 -5.03 -1.80 13.33
CA LYS A 63 -6.13 -2.71 13.02
C LYS A 63 -7.36 -1.88 12.68
N GLY A 64 -7.82 -1.95 11.42
CA GLY A 64 -9.01 -1.27 10.95
C GLY A 64 -10.25 -2.15 11.03
N VAL A 65 -11.37 -1.57 11.44
CA VAL A 65 -12.69 -2.20 11.48
C VAL A 65 -13.59 -1.50 10.48
N PHE A 66 -14.12 -2.24 9.51
CA PHE A 66 -15.02 -1.71 8.50
C PHE A 66 -16.41 -1.47 9.07
N ILE A 67 -16.94 -0.28 8.81
CA ILE A 67 -18.30 0.14 9.15
C ILE A 67 -19.00 0.52 7.86
N ARG A 68 -20.05 -0.22 7.53
CA ARG A 68 -20.78 -0.10 6.26
C ARG A 68 -22.29 -0.10 6.55
N ASP A 69 -23.07 0.40 5.60
CA ASP A 69 -24.53 0.21 5.64
C ASP A 69 -24.84 -1.16 5.01
N GLU A 70 -25.13 -2.13 5.87
CA GLU A 70 -25.24 -3.53 5.51
C GLU A 70 -26.63 -4.06 5.89
N GLN A 71 -27.29 -4.75 4.94
CA GLN A 71 -28.57 -5.42 5.19
C GLN A 71 -28.42 -6.92 5.00
N VAL A 72 -28.71 -7.68 6.05
CA VAL A 72 -28.67 -9.15 6.00
C VAL A 72 -29.85 -9.69 5.21
N ILE A 73 -29.55 -10.54 4.22
CA ILE A 73 -30.55 -11.25 3.43
C ILE A 73 -30.71 -12.66 3.98
N ARG A 74 -31.98 -13.05 4.16
CA ARG A 74 -32.35 -14.36 4.73
C ARG A 74 -33.27 -15.11 3.77
N TYR A 75 -33.31 -16.43 3.90
CA TYR A 75 -34.24 -17.31 3.22
C TYR A 75 -34.87 -18.31 4.19
N SER A 76 -35.76 -19.15 3.69
CA SER A 76 -36.53 -20.10 4.52
C SER A 76 -35.69 -21.18 5.21
N GLY A 77 -34.39 -21.29 4.88
CA GLY A 77 -33.49 -22.35 5.39
C GLY A 77 -33.75 -23.75 4.79
N LYS A 78 -34.55 -23.82 3.73
CA LYS A 78 -34.86 -25.09 3.06
C LYS A 78 -34.01 -25.29 1.82
N GLY A 79 -33.43 -26.48 1.68
CA GLY A 79 -32.59 -26.84 0.54
C GLY A 79 -31.15 -26.28 0.61
N VAL A 80 -30.47 -26.37 -0.50
CA VAL A 80 -29.09 -25.92 -0.69
C VAL A 80 -29.07 -24.70 -1.59
N LEU A 81 -28.31 -23.66 -1.21
CA LEU A 81 -28.21 -22.42 -1.96
C LEU A 81 -27.23 -22.53 -3.14
N SER A 82 -27.67 -22.09 -4.29
CA SER A 82 -26.82 -21.80 -5.45
C SER A 82 -26.79 -20.31 -5.68
N TYR A 83 -25.60 -19.71 -5.59
CA TYR A 83 -25.40 -18.27 -5.79
C TYR A 83 -25.24 -17.93 -7.27
N ASN A 84 -25.94 -16.89 -7.69
CA ASN A 84 -25.88 -16.35 -9.05
C ASN A 84 -24.97 -15.12 -9.15
N VAL A 85 -24.50 -14.61 -8.02
CA VAL A 85 -23.61 -13.46 -7.89
C VAL A 85 -22.41 -13.82 -7.02
N SER A 86 -21.25 -13.34 -7.39
CA SER A 86 -20.03 -13.44 -6.60
C SER A 86 -19.93 -12.35 -5.53
N ASP A 87 -19.06 -12.54 -4.53
CA ASP A 87 -18.77 -11.51 -3.54
C ASP A 87 -18.18 -10.27 -4.20
N GLY A 88 -18.71 -9.10 -3.83
CA GLY A 88 -18.39 -7.82 -4.45
C GLY A 88 -19.12 -7.56 -5.77
N GLY A 89 -19.95 -8.48 -6.23
CA GLY A 89 -20.77 -8.30 -7.45
C GLY A 89 -21.84 -7.22 -7.27
N LYS A 90 -22.06 -6.43 -8.31
CA LYS A 90 -23.12 -5.42 -8.35
C LYS A 90 -24.45 -6.06 -8.71
N LEU A 91 -25.47 -5.70 -7.97
CA LEU A 91 -26.84 -6.13 -8.18
C LEU A 91 -27.70 -4.95 -8.56
N GLY A 92 -28.56 -5.14 -9.58
CA GLY A 92 -29.67 -4.25 -9.84
C GLY A 92 -30.92 -4.66 -9.05
N MET A 93 -31.94 -3.82 -9.04
CA MET A 93 -33.25 -4.19 -8.53
C MET A 93 -33.81 -5.40 -9.28
N GLY A 94 -34.27 -6.43 -8.57
CA GLY A 94 -34.80 -7.66 -9.16
C GLY A 94 -33.74 -8.66 -9.64
N SER A 95 -32.45 -8.38 -9.48
CA SER A 95 -31.39 -9.36 -9.80
C SER A 95 -31.47 -10.57 -8.86
N ILE A 96 -31.24 -11.77 -9.40
CA ILE A 96 -31.20 -13.00 -8.61
C ILE A 96 -29.89 -13.04 -7.83
N ILE A 97 -29.99 -13.12 -6.50
CA ILE A 97 -28.86 -13.29 -5.59
C ILE A 97 -28.49 -14.76 -5.50
N ALA A 98 -29.49 -15.58 -5.16
CA ALA A 98 -29.32 -17.02 -5.01
C ALA A 98 -30.65 -17.74 -5.26
N GLN A 99 -30.53 -19.02 -5.53
CA GLN A 99 -31.67 -19.93 -5.65
C GLN A 99 -31.46 -21.12 -4.72
N SER A 100 -32.53 -21.57 -4.06
CA SER A 100 -32.48 -22.73 -3.21
C SER A 100 -33.01 -23.95 -3.96
N TYR A 101 -32.27 -25.05 -3.92
CA TYR A 101 -32.62 -26.32 -4.54
C TYR A 101 -32.74 -27.44 -3.50
N PRO A 102 -33.49 -28.52 -3.78
CA PRO A 102 -33.66 -29.61 -2.83
C PRO A 102 -32.35 -30.26 -2.41
N ASP A 103 -31.39 -30.38 -3.33
CA ASP A 103 -30.08 -31.00 -3.13
C ASP A 103 -29.03 -30.47 -4.12
N ASP A 104 -27.75 -30.82 -3.89
CA ASP A 104 -26.62 -30.42 -4.74
C ASP A 104 -26.68 -31.00 -6.16
N THR A 105 -27.36 -32.12 -6.36
CA THR A 105 -27.52 -32.74 -7.68
C THR A 105 -28.33 -31.81 -8.58
N GLN A 106 -29.39 -31.22 -8.04
CA GLN A 106 -30.22 -30.26 -8.77
C GLN A 106 -29.48 -29.00 -9.12
N ILE A 107 -28.58 -28.51 -8.26
CA ILE A 107 -27.70 -27.37 -8.58
C ILE A 107 -26.81 -27.73 -9.78
N THR A 108 -26.22 -28.92 -9.78
CA THR A 108 -25.35 -29.38 -10.86
C THR A 108 -26.11 -29.46 -12.18
N ILE A 109 -27.30 -30.09 -12.18
CA ILE A 109 -28.16 -30.22 -13.36
C ILE A 109 -28.54 -28.83 -13.92
N ASN A 110 -28.96 -27.90 -13.06
CA ASN A 110 -29.36 -26.57 -13.52
C ASN A 110 -28.16 -25.77 -14.07
N ARG A 111 -26.97 -25.88 -13.48
CA ARG A 111 -25.75 -25.26 -14.03
C ARG A 111 -25.36 -25.85 -15.38
N GLN A 112 -25.53 -27.14 -15.57
CA GLN A 112 -25.31 -27.77 -16.88
C GLN A 112 -26.31 -27.26 -17.92
N ILE A 113 -27.58 -27.11 -17.54
CA ILE A 113 -28.61 -26.55 -18.41
C ILE A 113 -28.25 -25.11 -18.82
N GLU A 114 -27.88 -24.25 -17.86
CA GLU A 114 -27.47 -22.87 -18.15
C GLU A 114 -26.27 -22.80 -19.10
N GLU A 115 -25.27 -23.65 -18.88
CA GLU A 115 -24.08 -23.70 -19.73
C GLU A 115 -24.39 -24.18 -21.14
N LEU A 116 -25.23 -25.22 -21.30
CA LEU A 116 -25.66 -25.71 -22.61
C LEU A 116 -26.58 -24.70 -23.32
N GLU A 117 -27.46 -24.01 -22.60
CA GLU A 117 -28.28 -22.93 -23.18
C GLU A 117 -27.39 -21.78 -23.68
N ARG A 118 -26.34 -21.41 -22.93
CA ARG A 118 -25.36 -20.42 -23.37
C ARG A 118 -24.62 -20.88 -24.63
N GLN A 119 -24.15 -22.11 -24.66
CA GLN A 119 -23.48 -22.70 -25.84
C GLN A 119 -24.42 -22.73 -27.06
N LEU A 120 -25.65 -23.14 -26.86
CA LEU A 120 -26.66 -23.14 -27.91
C LEU A 120 -26.89 -21.73 -28.46
N ALA A 121 -27.06 -20.74 -27.60
CA ALA A 121 -27.26 -19.36 -28.01
C ALA A 121 -26.04 -18.81 -28.80
N ILE A 122 -24.83 -19.19 -28.44
CA ILE A 122 -23.61 -18.83 -29.18
C ILE A 122 -23.63 -19.47 -30.57
N LEU A 123 -23.90 -20.76 -30.68
CA LEU A 123 -23.94 -21.47 -31.96
C LEU A 123 -25.06 -20.95 -32.89
N GLU A 124 -26.24 -20.68 -32.33
CA GLU A 124 -27.35 -20.11 -33.07
C GLU A 124 -27.05 -18.69 -33.61
N LYS A 125 -26.32 -17.88 -32.82
CA LYS A 125 -25.84 -16.56 -33.29
C LYS A 125 -24.80 -16.69 -34.39
N ILE A 126 -23.87 -17.63 -34.28
CA ILE A 126 -22.86 -17.90 -35.32
C ILE A 126 -23.51 -18.33 -36.61
N GLN A 127 -24.50 -19.19 -36.52
CA GLN A 127 -25.23 -19.72 -37.70
C GLN A 127 -26.14 -18.70 -38.35
N ASN A 128 -26.72 -17.78 -37.56
CA ASN A 128 -27.61 -16.72 -38.03
C ASN A 128 -27.07 -15.32 -37.65
N PRO A 129 -26.02 -14.83 -38.31
CA PRO A 129 -25.30 -13.60 -37.92
C PRO A 129 -26.11 -12.29 -38.10
N GLY A 130 -27.37 -12.36 -38.47
CA GLY A 130 -28.26 -11.18 -38.60
C GLY A 130 -28.10 -10.40 -39.90
N THR A 131 -28.24 -9.08 -39.85
CA THR A 131 -28.29 -8.23 -41.04
C THR A 131 -26.94 -8.15 -41.78
N LEU A 132 -26.99 -7.92 -43.09
CA LEU A 132 -25.88 -7.84 -44.04
C LEU A 132 -24.71 -6.91 -43.60
N GLU A 133 -24.96 -5.88 -42.80
CA GLU A 133 -23.90 -4.97 -42.28
C GLU A 133 -23.00 -5.64 -41.21
N SER A 134 -23.59 -6.47 -40.37
CA SER A 134 -22.85 -7.21 -39.34
C SER A 134 -21.99 -8.35 -39.91
N ALA A 135 -22.28 -8.78 -41.14
CA ALA A 135 -21.65 -9.89 -41.84
C ALA A 135 -20.56 -9.47 -42.84
N GLN A 136 -20.22 -8.17 -42.92
CA GLN A 136 -19.12 -7.74 -43.79
C GLN A 136 -17.76 -8.06 -43.17
N PRO A 137 -16.81 -8.73 -43.86
CA PRO A 137 -15.55 -9.13 -43.32
C PRO A 137 -14.71 -7.99 -42.70
N LEU A 138 -14.77 -6.79 -43.30
CA LEU A 138 -14.05 -5.61 -42.78
C LEU A 138 -14.67 -5.10 -41.48
N SER A 139 -16.01 -5.06 -41.36
CA SER A 139 -16.67 -4.66 -40.12
C SER A 139 -16.44 -5.68 -39.01
N LEU A 140 -16.50 -6.98 -39.32
CA LEU A 140 -16.22 -8.05 -38.38
C LEU A 140 -14.75 -8.01 -37.87
N SER A 141 -13.80 -7.76 -38.79
CA SER A 141 -12.39 -7.64 -38.39
C SER A 141 -12.17 -6.46 -37.43
N ALA A 142 -12.80 -5.31 -37.69
CA ALA A 142 -12.72 -4.14 -36.81
C ALA A 142 -13.35 -4.40 -35.43
N ASN A 143 -14.52 -5.04 -35.42
CA ASN A 143 -15.24 -5.39 -34.18
C ASN A 143 -14.47 -6.45 -33.36
N ILE A 144 -13.85 -7.44 -34.03
CA ILE A 144 -12.98 -8.43 -33.36
C ILE A 144 -11.81 -7.73 -32.67
N GLU A 145 -11.15 -6.78 -33.35
CA GLU A 145 -10.05 -6.03 -32.77
C GLU A 145 -10.47 -5.18 -31.57
N GLU A 146 -11.63 -4.52 -31.65
CA GLU A 146 -12.20 -3.73 -30.54
C GLU A 146 -12.56 -4.61 -29.34
N ASN A 147 -13.28 -5.72 -29.56
CA ASN A 147 -13.67 -6.64 -28.49
C ASN A 147 -12.45 -7.34 -27.88
N TYR A 148 -11.43 -7.63 -28.68
CA TYR A 148 -10.18 -8.17 -28.14
C TYR A 148 -9.46 -7.17 -27.21
N ARG A 149 -9.44 -5.89 -27.57
CA ARG A 149 -8.89 -4.83 -26.69
C ARG A 149 -9.70 -4.71 -25.40
N ASN A 150 -11.02 -4.75 -25.49
CA ASN A 150 -11.90 -4.72 -24.31
C ASN A 150 -11.67 -5.93 -23.42
N PHE A 151 -11.58 -7.13 -23.99
CA PHE A 151 -11.24 -8.35 -23.27
C PHE A 151 -9.89 -8.22 -22.50
N ILE A 152 -8.85 -7.71 -23.17
CA ILE A 152 -7.55 -7.48 -22.52
C ILE A 152 -7.68 -6.46 -21.38
N TYR A 153 -8.41 -5.37 -21.60
CA TYR A 153 -8.66 -4.35 -20.57
C TYR A 153 -9.39 -4.93 -19.35
N CYS A 154 -10.48 -5.66 -19.56
CA CYS A 154 -11.25 -6.32 -18.48
C CYS A 154 -10.40 -7.37 -17.73
N ARG A 155 -9.57 -8.13 -18.46
CA ARG A 155 -8.62 -9.08 -17.85
C ARG A 155 -7.62 -8.38 -16.93
N ASP A 156 -7.06 -7.27 -17.37
CA ASP A 156 -6.05 -6.53 -16.61
C ASP A 156 -6.69 -5.83 -15.38
N MET A 157 -7.95 -5.42 -15.51
CA MET A 157 -8.78 -4.90 -14.41
C MET A 157 -9.37 -5.99 -13.51
N LYS A 158 -9.21 -7.28 -13.86
CA LYS A 158 -9.77 -8.45 -13.13
C LYS A 158 -11.30 -8.41 -13.02
N ASP A 159 -11.97 -7.82 -13.99
CA ASP A 159 -13.44 -7.84 -14.12
C ASP A 159 -13.88 -9.14 -14.80
N TYR A 160 -14.01 -10.20 -14.00
CA TYR A 160 -14.31 -11.55 -14.51
C TYR A 160 -15.71 -11.70 -15.09
N ASP A 161 -16.67 -10.90 -14.66
CA ASP A 161 -18.03 -10.93 -15.18
C ASP A 161 -18.11 -10.32 -16.61
N ALA A 162 -17.43 -9.19 -16.83
CA ALA A 162 -17.29 -8.58 -18.14
C ALA A 162 -16.47 -9.47 -19.10
N ILE A 163 -15.41 -10.12 -18.62
CA ILE A 163 -14.57 -11.02 -19.42
C ILE A 163 -15.39 -12.13 -20.09
N LYS A 164 -16.33 -12.74 -19.36
CA LYS A 164 -17.13 -13.84 -19.89
C LYS A 164 -17.98 -13.40 -21.07
N SER A 165 -18.64 -12.24 -20.95
CA SER A 165 -19.44 -11.66 -22.00
C SER A 165 -18.62 -11.26 -23.23
N ASP A 166 -17.47 -10.63 -23.04
CA ASP A 166 -16.56 -10.21 -24.11
C ASP A 166 -15.97 -11.41 -24.86
N LEU A 167 -15.64 -12.48 -24.13
CA LEU A 167 -15.16 -13.73 -24.72
C LEU A 167 -16.24 -14.38 -25.61
N ASP A 168 -17.48 -14.45 -25.14
CA ASP A 168 -18.59 -15.01 -25.90
C ASP A 168 -18.83 -14.20 -27.20
N ASN A 169 -18.80 -12.87 -27.12
CA ASN A 169 -18.90 -11.99 -28.28
C ASN A 169 -17.74 -12.19 -29.27
N LEU A 170 -16.53 -12.33 -28.75
CA LEU A 170 -15.33 -12.57 -29.56
C LEU A 170 -15.43 -13.90 -30.30
N VAL A 171 -15.85 -14.97 -29.61
CA VAL A 171 -16.05 -16.31 -30.21
C VAL A 171 -17.10 -16.25 -31.32
N VAL A 172 -18.24 -15.59 -31.08
CA VAL A 172 -19.29 -15.41 -32.10
C VAL A 172 -18.75 -14.71 -33.33
N GLN A 173 -18.07 -13.58 -33.16
CA GLN A 173 -17.54 -12.78 -34.27
C GLN A 173 -16.46 -13.48 -35.07
N MET A 174 -15.50 -14.14 -34.38
CA MET A 174 -14.43 -14.91 -35.04
C MET A 174 -14.98 -16.09 -35.82
N SER A 175 -15.92 -16.84 -35.24
CA SER A 175 -16.57 -17.98 -35.90
C SER A 175 -17.41 -17.52 -37.07
N THR A 176 -18.15 -16.40 -36.94
CA THR A 176 -18.90 -15.80 -38.04
C THR A 176 -17.98 -15.37 -39.18
N TYR A 177 -16.83 -14.76 -38.87
CA TYR A 177 -15.81 -14.41 -39.86
C TYR A 177 -15.30 -15.64 -40.62
N GLN A 178 -15.03 -16.74 -39.92
CA GLN A 178 -14.61 -18.00 -40.53
C GLN A 178 -15.67 -18.59 -41.48
N ILE A 179 -16.93 -18.57 -41.07
CA ILE A 179 -18.03 -19.04 -41.93
C ILE A 179 -18.15 -18.22 -43.21
N ILE A 180 -18.09 -16.88 -43.09
CA ILE A 180 -18.23 -15.98 -44.23
C ILE A 180 -17.06 -16.09 -45.22
N THR A 181 -15.85 -16.39 -44.71
CA THR A 181 -14.68 -16.62 -45.53
C THR A 181 -14.56 -18.03 -46.11
N ASN A 182 -15.55 -18.88 -45.92
CA ASN A 182 -15.65 -20.27 -46.38
C ASN A 182 -14.61 -21.24 -45.72
N GLU A 183 -14.21 -20.95 -44.50
CA GLU A 183 -13.26 -21.81 -43.78
C GLU A 183 -13.90 -22.87 -42.87
N VAL A 184 -15.25 -22.83 -42.65
CA VAL A 184 -15.91 -23.69 -41.68
C VAL A 184 -17.24 -24.27 -42.17
N THR A 185 -17.48 -25.45 -41.70
CA THR A 185 -18.61 -26.31 -41.83
C THR A 185 -19.78 -25.90 -40.91
N ASP A 186 -20.94 -26.41 -41.26
CA ASP A 186 -22.23 -26.41 -40.61
C ASP A 186 -22.20 -26.91 -39.15
N PHE A 187 -22.86 -26.18 -38.25
CA PHE A 187 -23.00 -26.53 -36.83
C PHE A 187 -24.33 -27.23 -36.51
N ASN A 188 -25.14 -27.59 -37.51
CA ASN A 188 -26.47 -28.17 -37.31
C ASN A 188 -26.47 -29.41 -36.43
N GLN A 189 -25.47 -30.31 -36.63
CA GLN A 189 -25.39 -31.53 -35.82
C GLN A 189 -25.11 -31.18 -34.35
N GLN A 190 -24.18 -30.26 -34.06
CA GLN A 190 -23.85 -29.86 -32.69
C GLN A 190 -25.04 -29.18 -32.01
N ILE A 191 -25.76 -28.34 -32.71
CA ILE A 191 -26.97 -27.68 -32.20
C ILE A 191 -28.04 -28.72 -31.86
N GLU A 192 -28.22 -29.76 -32.68
CA GLU A 192 -29.18 -30.83 -32.44
C GLU A 192 -28.78 -31.70 -31.25
N ASP A 193 -27.51 -32.04 -31.15
CA ASP A 193 -26.96 -32.82 -30.00
C ASP A 193 -27.14 -32.03 -28.68
N ILE A 194 -26.82 -30.75 -28.64
CA ILE A 194 -27.05 -29.90 -27.46
C ILE A 194 -28.53 -29.78 -27.12
N LYS A 195 -29.43 -29.63 -28.12
CA LYS A 195 -30.87 -29.59 -27.87
C LYS A 195 -31.40 -30.88 -27.27
N ASN A 196 -30.94 -31.99 -27.77
CA ASN A 196 -31.29 -33.32 -27.19
C ASN A 196 -30.81 -33.50 -25.76
N GLU A 197 -29.59 -33.08 -25.47
CA GLU A 197 -29.02 -33.14 -24.11
C GLU A 197 -29.78 -32.20 -23.17
N LEU A 198 -30.05 -30.96 -23.59
CA LEU A 198 -30.88 -30.02 -22.86
C LEU A 198 -32.25 -30.56 -22.50
N GLU A 199 -32.94 -31.24 -23.46
CA GLU A 199 -34.24 -31.83 -23.21
C GLU A 199 -34.15 -32.93 -22.14
N GLN A 200 -33.13 -33.77 -22.17
CA GLN A 200 -32.94 -34.84 -21.18
C GLN A 200 -32.67 -34.23 -19.79
N LEU A 201 -31.83 -33.22 -19.69
CA LEU A 201 -31.52 -32.56 -18.41
C LEU A 201 -32.73 -31.81 -17.85
N LYS A 202 -33.50 -31.10 -18.72
CA LYS A 202 -34.73 -30.42 -18.32
C LYS A 202 -35.81 -31.39 -17.77
N GLN A 203 -35.87 -32.62 -18.25
CA GLN A 203 -36.76 -33.65 -17.67
C GLN A 203 -36.33 -34.09 -16.27
N GLN A 204 -35.05 -33.98 -15.93
CA GLN A 204 -34.49 -34.33 -14.61
C GLN A 204 -34.42 -33.11 -13.66
N SER A 205 -34.54 -31.90 -14.19
CA SER A 205 -34.47 -30.69 -13.42
C SER A 205 -35.74 -30.49 -12.61
N VAL A 206 -35.54 -30.03 -11.36
CA VAL A 206 -36.60 -29.61 -10.46
C VAL A 206 -36.48 -28.09 -10.28
N GLN A 207 -37.61 -27.38 -10.25
CA GLN A 207 -37.64 -25.96 -10.02
C GLN A 207 -37.06 -25.63 -8.63
N SER A 208 -36.44 -24.45 -8.54
CA SER A 208 -35.95 -23.93 -7.27
C SER A 208 -37.08 -23.81 -6.24
N VAL A 209 -36.79 -24.17 -5.00
CA VAL A 209 -37.73 -24.08 -3.88
C VAL A 209 -38.01 -22.60 -3.55
N GLU A 210 -36.99 -21.77 -3.65
CA GLU A 210 -37.04 -20.34 -3.34
C GLU A 210 -36.05 -19.60 -4.23
N VAL A 211 -36.46 -18.41 -4.71
CA VAL A 211 -35.61 -17.49 -5.47
C VAL A 211 -35.43 -16.23 -4.64
N ILE A 212 -34.19 -15.90 -4.33
CA ILE A 212 -33.82 -14.75 -3.54
C ILE A 212 -33.40 -13.63 -4.48
N LEU A 213 -34.15 -12.52 -4.47
CA LEU A 213 -33.96 -11.37 -5.35
C LEU A 213 -33.41 -10.18 -4.56
N SER A 214 -32.65 -9.33 -5.25
CA SER A 214 -32.26 -8.02 -4.70
C SER A 214 -33.42 -7.03 -4.80
N GLU A 215 -33.83 -6.45 -3.69
CA GLU A 215 -34.90 -5.46 -3.62
C GLU A 215 -34.44 -4.06 -4.06
N ARG A 216 -33.12 -3.84 -4.15
CA ARG A 216 -32.49 -2.55 -4.47
C ARG A 216 -31.14 -2.75 -5.15
N PRO A 217 -30.62 -1.73 -5.85
CA PRO A 217 -29.24 -1.76 -6.34
C PRO A 217 -28.28 -1.79 -5.14
N ALA A 218 -27.35 -2.76 -5.11
CA ALA A 218 -26.40 -2.95 -4.01
C ALA A 218 -25.20 -3.79 -4.45
N TYR A 219 -24.19 -3.88 -3.58
CA TYR A 219 -23.14 -4.89 -3.69
C TYR A 219 -23.49 -6.09 -2.80
N PHE A 220 -23.21 -7.29 -3.29
CA PHE A 220 -23.45 -8.51 -2.54
C PHE A 220 -22.19 -8.99 -1.82
N ALA A 221 -22.34 -9.52 -0.61
CA ALA A 221 -21.34 -10.29 0.10
C ALA A 221 -21.99 -11.49 0.80
N SER A 222 -21.42 -12.69 0.59
CA SER A 222 -21.87 -13.92 1.25
C SER A 222 -21.40 -14.01 2.71
N TYR A 223 -20.48 -13.15 3.13
CA TYR A 223 -19.94 -13.09 4.47
C TYR A 223 -20.83 -12.24 5.39
N CYS A 224 -21.32 -12.87 6.47
CA CYS A 224 -22.00 -12.19 7.57
C CYS A 224 -21.32 -12.56 8.88
N ASP A 225 -21.11 -11.57 9.76
CA ASP A 225 -20.37 -11.71 11.00
C ASP A 225 -21.19 -11.40 12.27
N GLY A 226 -22.41 -10.92 12.07
CA GLY A 226 -23.32 -10.53 13.16
C GLY A 226 -23.15 -9.09 13.64
N PHE A 227 -22.26 -8.32 13.04
CA PHE A 227 -22.05 -6.90 13.34
C PHE A 227 -22.80 -5.96 12.38
N GLU A 228 -23.54 -6.49 11.40
CA GLU A 228 -24.19 -5.73 10.32
C GLU A 228 -25.20 -4.68 10.86
N GLU A 229 -25.92 -5.01 11.94
CA GLU A 229 -26.87 -4.10 12.58
C GLU A 229 -26.26 -3.26 13.72
N ILE A 230 -25.04 -3.62 14.16
CA ILE A 230 -24.36 -2.98 15.30
C ILE A 230 -23.41 -1.88 14.81
N LEU A 231 -22.61 -2.20 13.79
CA LEU A 231 -21.60 -1.30 13.23
C LEU A 231 -22.19 -0.49 12.08
N THR A 232 -23.01 0.47 12.41
CA THR A 232 -23.65 1.40 11.48
C THR A 232 -23.01 2.78 11.55
N LYS A 233 -23.26 3.63 10.57
CA LYS A 233 -22.79 5.02 10.54
C LYS A 233 -23.15 5.79 11.82
N ASP A 234 -24.34 5.53 12.39
CA ASP A 234 -24.82 6.19 13.61
C ASP A 234 -24.11 5.69 14.88
N SER A 235 -23.50 4.52 14.82
CA SER A 235 -22.75 3.94 15.94
C SER A 235 -21.31 4.47 16.04
N ILE A 236 -20.77 5.10 15.00
CA ILE A 236 -19.36 5.53 14.92
C ILE A 236 -18.94 6.34 16.16
N LYS A 237 -19.74 7.35 16.53
CA LYS A 237 -19.41 8.26 17.67
C LYS A 237 -19.55 7.61 19.06
N LYS A 238 -20.00 6.37 19.11
CA LYS A 238 -20.23 5.63 20.36
C LYS A 238 -19.27 4.46 20.53
N LEU A 239 -18.37 4.24 19.57
CA LEU A 239 -17.39 3.18 19.63
C LEU A 239 -16.37 3.49 20.73
N THR A 240 -16.01 2.45 21.48
CA THR A 240 -14.96 2.51 22.50
C THR A 240 -13.74 1.71 22.07
N VAL A 241 -12.59 2.00 22.66
CA VAL A 241 -11.33 1.26 22.41
C VAL A 241 -11.55 -0.24 22.64
N GLN A 242 -12.18 -0.60 23.78
CA GLN A 242 -12.45 -1.99 24.14
C GLN A 242 -13.35 -2.70 23.12
N GLN A 243 -14.36 -2.01 22.57
CA GLN A 243 -15.22 -2.58 21.52
C GLN A 243 -14.42 -2.85 20.24
N LEU A 244 -13.63 -1.89 19.76
CA LEU A 244 -12.82 -2.05 18.54
C LEU A 244 -11.81 -3.18 18.66
N GLU A 245 -11.16 -3.33 19.81
CA GLU A 245 -10.23 -4.43 20.06
C GLU A 245 -10.90 -5.81 20.06
N SER A 246 -12.15 -5.89 20.55
CA SER A 246 -12.90 -7.13 20.66
C SER A 246 -13.49 -7.64 19.34
N ILE A 247 -13.63 -6.77 18.34
CA ILE A 247 -14.18 -7.14 17.04
C ILE A 247 -13.17 -8.00 16.28
N THR A 248 -13.63 -9.14 15.80
CA THR A 248 -12.84 -10.09 15.01
C THR A 248 -13.67 -10.64 13.84
N ASP A 249 -13.00 -11.09 12.80
CA ASP A 249 -13.66 -11.78 11.68
C ASP A 249 -14.19 -13.15 12.13
N THR A 250 -15.48 -13.21 12.38
CA THR A 250 -16.19 -14.45 12.71
C THR A 250 -17.31 -14.66 11.70
N LYS A 251 -17.44 -15.88 11.17
CA LYS A 251 -18.58 -16.19 10.29
C LYS A 251 -19.82 -16.49 11.12
N SER A 252 -20.94 -15.95 10.68
CA SER A 252 -22.26 -16.31 11.23
C SER A 252 -22.50 -17.80 11.04
N THR A 253 -23.05 -18.46 12.06
CA THR A 253 -23.46 -19.86 12.04
C THR A 253 -24.94 -20.04 11.68
N ASP A 254 -25.64 -18.95 11.38
CA ASP A 254 -27.05 -18.97 11.02
C ASP A 254 -27.23 -19.48 9.58
N ASN A 255 -27.75 -20.70 9.45
CA ASN A 255 -27.98 -21.35 8.16
C ASN A 255 -29.11 -20.72 7.32
N THR A 256 -29.86 -19.77 7.88
CA THR A 256 -30.90 -19.01 7.15
C THR A 256 -30.36 -17.76 6.47
N VAL A 257 -29.10 -17.42 6.71
CA VAL A 257 -28.44 -16.25 6.11
C VAL A 257 -27.90 -16.61 4.73
N VAL A 258 -28.32 -15.85 3.72
CA VAL A 258 -27.82 -15.92 2.34
C VAL A 258 -26.54 -15.09 2.19
N GLY A 259 -26.52 -13.93 2.82
CA GLY A 259 -25.45 -12.94 2.74
C GLY A 259 -25.97 -11.57 3.14
N LYS A 260 -25.26 -10.53 2.70
CA LYS A 260 -25.62 -9.14 2.96
C LYS A 260 -25.55 -8.28 1.71
N LEU A 261 -26.38 -7.26 1.67
CA LEU A 261 -26.33 -6.17 0.69
C LEU A 261 -25.65 -4.96 1.29
N ILE A 262 -24.72 -4.39 0.56
CA ILE A 262 -24.01 -3.16 0.88
C ILE A 262 -24.44 -2.11 -0.14
N ASP A 263 -25.23 -1.13 0.27
CA ASP A 263 -25.89 -0.20 -0.62
C ASP A 263 -25.29 1.20 -0.67
N ASP A 264 -24.34 1.50 0.20
CA ASP A 264 -23.61 2.76 0.14
C ASP A 264 -22.27 2.58 -0.60
N TYR A 265 -21.96 3.52 -1.48
CA TYR A 265 -20.68 3.59 -2.18
C TYR A 265 -19.55 4.12 -1.26
N SER A 266 -19.89 4.66 -0.09
CA SER A 266 -18.96 5.09 0.92
C SER A 266 -18.96 4.13 2.10
N TRP A 267 -17.77 3.81 2.57
CA TRP A 267 -17.55 3.02 3.78
C TRP A 267 -16.66 3.77 4.75
N TYR A 268 -16.78 3.42 5.99
CA TYR A 268 -15.97 3.96 7.08
C TYR A 268 -15.03 2.89 7.60
N LEU A 269 -13.88 3.32 8.06
CA LEU A 269 -12.89 2.47 8.73
C LEU A 269 -12.56 3.12 10.07
N ALA A 270 -12.82 2.41 11.14
CA ALA A 270 -12.43 2.84 12.48
C ALA A 270 -11.24 2.03 12.98
N GLY A 271 -10.32 2.65 13.68
CA GLY A 271 -9.18 1.97 14.28
C GLY A 271 -8.59 2.79 15.42
N ILE A 272 -7.58 2.23 16.07
CA ILE A 272 -6.88 2.85 17.18
C ILE A 272 -5.47 3.21 16.73
N VAL A 273 -5.07 4.45 16.96
CA VAL A 273 -3.74 4.97 16.62
C VAL A 273 -3.15 5.71 17.82
N ASP A 274 -1.84 5.79 17.89
CA ASP A 274 -1.15 6.72 18.76
C ASP A 274 -1.11 8.10 18.08
N ASN A 275 -1.74 9.08 18.71
CA ASN A 275 -1.74 10.49 18.27
C ASN A 275 -1.12 11.43 19.31
N SER A 276 -0.27 10.92 20.19
CA SER A 276 0.44 11.72 21.21
C SER A 276 1.30 12.84 20.58
N HIS A 277 1.74 12.64 19.34
CA HIS A 277 2.53 13.60 18.58
C HIS A 277 1.70 14.49 17.65
N HIS A 278 0.37 14.38 17.68
CA HIS A 278 -0.57 15.13 16.83
C HIS A 278 -0.33 14.92 15.33
N ASP A 279 0.03 13.70 14.96
CA ASP A 279 0.29 13.29 13.57
C ASP A 279 -0.96 13.25 12.69
N TYR A 280 -2.13 13.08 13.30
CA TYR A 280 -3.42 12.97 12.63
C TYR A 280 -4.32 14.14 13.00
N GLU A 281 -5.07 14.65 12.01
CA GLU A 281 -6.03 15.74 12.16
C GLU A 281 -7.29 15.47 11.35
N VAL A 282 -8.45 15.82 11.89
CA VAL A 282 -9.74 15.73 11.18
C VAL A 282 -9.74 16.61 9.94
N GLY A 283 -10.26 16.07 8.83
CA GLY A 283 -10.30 16.73 7.52
C GLY A 283 -9.06 16.48 6.66
N LYS A 284 -7.98 15.90 7.21
CA LYS A 284 -6.82 15.51 6.38
C LYS A 284 -7.12 14.27 5.55
N ARG A 285 -6.56 14.26 4.34
CA ARG A 285 -6.58 13.09 3.45
C ARG A 285 -5.29 12.29 3.58
N VAL A 286 -5.46 10.99 3.67
CA VAL A 286 -4.38 10.01 3.76
C VAL A 286 -4.60 8.91 2.73
N LYS A 287 -3.58 8.08 2.51
CA LYS A 287 -3.72 6.86 1.73
C LYS A 287 -3.73 5.67 2.67
N LEU A 288 -4.67 4.76 2.48
CA LEU A 288 -4.77 3.51 3.23
C LEU A 288 -4.29 2.36 2.34
N ARG A 289 -3.40 1.53 2.85
CA ARG A 289 -2.95 0.29 2.22
C ARG A 289 -3.38 -0.87 3.10
N PHE A 290 -4.12 -1.81 2.53
CA PHE A 290 -4.62 -2.99 3.22
C PHE A 290 -3.73 -4.19 2.96
N GLU A 291 -3.62 -5.10 3.95
CA GLU A 291 -2.85 -6.32 3.81
C GLU A 291 -3.42 -7.25 2.70
N ALA A 292 -4.76 -7.34 2.59
CA ALA A 292 -5.43 -8.14 1.57
C ALA A 292 -5.35 -7.57 0.16
N SER A 293 -4.98 -6.29 0.00
CA SER A 293 -4.94 -5.62 -1.30
C SER A 293 -3.66 -4.82 -1.46
N ALA A 294 -2.96 -5.01 -2.58
CA ALA A 294 -1.81 -4.17 -2.94
C ALA A 294 -2.21 -2.73 -3.33
N ASP A 295 -3.52 -2.48 -3.51
CA ASP A 295 -4.04 -1.19 -3.94
C ASP A 295 -4.03 -0.18 -2.79
N THR A 296 -3.89 1.10 -3.12
CA THR A 296 -3.92 2.20 -2.16
C THR A 296 -5.21 2.98 -2.31
N TYR A 297 -5.90 3.23 -1.21
CA TYR A 297 -7.20 3.91 -1.19
C TYR A 297 -7.04 5.30 -0.59
N SER A 298 -7.59 6.32 -1.26
CA SER A 298 -7.64 7.67 -0.69
C SER A 298 -8.79 7.78 0.30
N ALA A 299 -8.49 8.17 1.52
CA ALA A 299 -9.47 8.31 2.58
C ALA A 299 -9.32 9.65 3.30
N GLU A 300 -10.42 10.16 3.85
CA GLU A 300 -10.46 11.38 4.64
C GLU A 300 -10.72 11.04 6.10
N ILE A 301 -9.98 11.67 7.02
CA ILE A 301 -10.20 11.54 8.46
C ILE A 301 -11.45 12.37 8.81
N THR A 302 -12.53 11.68 9.15
CA THR A 302 -13.82 12.34 9.44
C THR A 302 -14.05 12.61 10.92
N ASP A 303 -13.60 11.72 11.78
CA ASP A 303 -13.76 11.84 13.23
C ASP A 303 -12.48 11.34 13.93
N MET A 304 -12.18 11.96 15.06
CA MET A 304 -11.12 11.52 15.99
C MET A 304 -11.56 11.84 17.41
N TYR A 305 -11.37 10.90 18.31
CA TYR A 305 -11.62 11.11 19.74
C TYR A 305 -10.83 10.11 20.57
N ASP A 306 -10.45 10.51 21.77
CA ASP A 306 -9.82 9.66 22.77
C ASP A 306 -10.66 9.61 24.06
N GLU A 307 -10.40 8.64 24.89
CA GLU A 307 -11.02 8.47 26.20
C GLU A 307 -10.15 9.07 27.32
N GLY A 308 -9.33 10.09 26.97
CA GLY A 308 -8.36 10.73 27.85
C GLY A 308 -6.94 10.14 27.75
N ASN A 309 -6.70 9.28 26.76
CA ASN A 309 -5.38 8.72 26.45
C ASN A 309 -5.03 8.92 24.97
N PRO A 310 -4.19 9.91 24.62
CA PRO A 310 -3.79 10.17 23.23
C PRO A 310 -3.09 9.00 22.53
N GLU A 311 -2.45 8.08 23.28
CA GLU A 311 -1.84 6.87 22.72
C GLU A 311 -2.88 5.88 22.16
N GLN A 312 -4.15 6.04 22.54
CA GLN A 312 -5.28 5.21 22.13
C GLN A 312 -6.39 6.05 21.51
N THR A 313 -6.04 6.91 20.57
CA THR A 313 -7.00 7.73 19.83
C THR A 313 -7.76 6.87 18.83
N ILE A 314 -9.09 6.89 18.90
CA ILE A 314 -9.95 6.30 17.89
C ILE A 314 -9.98 7.26 16.70
N ILE A 315 -9.62 6.75 15.54
CA ILE A 315 -9.63 7.48 14.28
C ILE A 315 -10.62 6.84 13.32
N VAL A 316 -11.37 7.67 12.60
CA VAL A 316 -12.37 7.23 11.64
C VAL A 316 -12.06 7.82 10.28
N PHE A 317 -11.94 6.97 9.29
CA PHE A 317 -11.74 7.33 7.90
C PHE A 317 -13.03 7.11 7.10
N SER A 318 -13.28 7.99 6.12
CA SER A 318 -14.29 7.81 5.09
C SER A 318 -13.60 7.57 3.74
N CYS A 319 -14.05 6.55 3.02
CA CYS A 319 -13.56 6.21 1.69
C CYS A 319 -14.74 5.94 0.75
N SER A 320 -14.67 6.49 -0.47
CA SER A 320 -15.67 6.28 -1.52
C SER A 320 -15.25 5.27 -2.59
N GLN A 321 -14.04 4.72 -2.50
CA GLN A 321 -13.54 3.71 -3.42
C GLN A 321 -13.93 2.33 -2.89
N PHE A 322 -14.62 1.54 -3.70
CA PHE A 322 -15.06 0.19 -3.35
C PHE A 322 -14.17 -0.87 -4.03
N SER A 323 -13.86 -1.93 -3.31
CA SER A 323 -13.13 -3.08 -3.84
C SER A 323 -13.78 -4.37 -3.36
N ASN A 324 -13.98 -5.30 -4.29
CA ASN A 324 -14.48 -6.65 -4.00
C ASN A 324 -13.58 -7.44 -3.04
N LYS A 325 -12.30 -7.13 -2.98
CA LYS A 325 -11.35 -7.80 -2.08
C LYS A 325 -11.60 -7.46 -0.60
N LEU A 326 -12.09 -6.24 -0.32
CA LEU A 326 -12.33 -5.76 1.05
C LEU A 326 -13.72 -6.09 1.57
N VAL A 327 -14.62 -6.63 0.71
CA VAL A 327 -16.02 -6.92 1.08
C VAL A 327 -16.14 -8.05 2.09
N GLN A 328 -15.24 -9.03 2.01
CA GLN A 328 -15.30 -10.27 2.80
C GLN A 328 -14.70 -10.13 4.21
N HIS A 329 -14.14 -8.97 4.55
CA HIS A 329 -13.48 -8.75 5.83
C HIS A 329 -14.19 -7.69 6.67
N ARG A 330 -14.28 -7.94 7.98
CA ARG A 330 -14.70 -6.95 8.97
C ARG A 330 -13.49 -6.23 9.53
N CYS A 331 -12.39 -6.94 9.72
CA CYS A 331 -11.15 -6.42 10.24
C CYS A 331 -10.00 -6.63 9.27
N GLU A 332 -9.14 -5.64 9.14
CA GLU A 332 -7.93 -5.67 8.31
C GLU A 332 -6.79 -4.93 8.99
N ASN A 333 -5.57 -5.40 8.76
CA ASN A 333 -4.39 -4.61 9.08
C ASN A 333 -4.19 -3.54 8.01
N VAL A 334 -4.06 -2.31 8.45
CA VAL A 334 -4.02 -1.14 7.56
C VAL A 334 -2.79 -0.32 7.85
N GLU A 335 -2.05 -0.01 6.80
CA GLU A 335 -1.00 0.99 6.81
C GLU A 335 -1.57 2.34 6.39
N ILE A 336 -1.47 3.33 7.27
CA ILE A 336 -1.90 4.71 7.01
C ILE A 336 -0.69 5.48 6.51
N ILE A 337 -0.69 5.86 5.24
CA ILE A 337 0.35 6.66 4.61
C ILE A 337 -0.06 8.12 4.72
N ARG A 338 0.62 8.86 5.60
CA ARG A 338 0.33 10.27 5.92
C ARG A 338 0.90 11.22 4.87
N GLY A 339 2.05 10.88 4.28
CA GLY A 339 2.66 11.68 3.22
C GLY A 339 3.99 11.10 2.75
N ASP A 340 4.36 11.53 1.56
CA ASP A 340 5.67 11.28 0.99
C ASP A 340 6.48 12.58 1.09
N PHE A 341 7.66 12.51 1.70
CA PHE A 341 8.56 13.63 1.91
C PHE A 341 9.80 13.46 1.05
N ARG A 342 10.25 14.53 0.46
CA ARG A 342 11.47 14.58 -0.33
C ARG A 342 12.32 15.76 0.10
N GLY A 343 13.55 15.48 0.52
CA GLY A 343 14.45 16.51 1.03
C GLY A 343 15.90 16.05 1.10
N LEU A 344 16.76 16.87 1.68
CA LEU A 344 18.16 16.55 1.92
C LEU A 344 18.26 15.64 3.14
N LYS A 345 18.90 14.48 2.97
CA LYS A 345 19.16 13.54 4.04
C LYS A 345 20.23 14.06 4.98
N VAL A 346 19.91 14.11 6.26
CA VAL A 346 20.80 14.57 7.33
C VAL A 346 20.84 13.53 8.43
N PRO A 347 22.01 12.94 8.74
CA PRO A 347 22.15 12.00 9.87
C PRO A 347 21.75 12.68 11.19
N ARG A 348 20.99 12.00 12.04
CA ARG A 348 20.54 12.55 13.32
C ARG A 348 21.70 12.94 14.24
N GLU A 349 22.76 12.17 14.22
CA GLU A 349 23.98 12.42 15.02
C GLU A 349 24.75 13.68 14.60
N ALA A 350 24.54 14.14 13.34
CA ALA A 350 25.16 15.36 12.83
C ALA A 350 24.43 16.65 13.24
N ILE A 351 23.21 16.54 13.77
CA ILE A 351 22.38 17.70 14.10
C ILE A 351 22.96 18.45 15.28
N ARG A 352 23.09 19.77 15.15
CA ARG A 352 23.57 20.71 16.17
C ARG A 352 22.61 21.89 16.31
N PHE A 353 22.71 22.57 17.43
CA PHE A 353 21.95 23.79 17.69
C PHE A 353 22.92 24.93 17.87
N MET A 354 22.61 26.07 17.22
CA MET A 354 23.45 27.26 17.30
C MET A 354 22.58 28.50 17.50
N ASP A 355 22.98 29.33 18.47
CA ASP A 355 22.38 30.64 18.67
C ASP A 355 22.95 31.61 17.65
N ILE A 356 22.09 32.12 16.77
CA ILE A 356 22.44 33.10 15.75
C ILE A 356 21.76 34.41 16.10
N THR A 357 22.56 35.46 16.17
CA THR A 357 22.06 36.82 16.44
C THR A 357 21.93 37.57 15.12
N GLU A 358 20.71 37.95 14.79
CA GLU A 358 20.38 38.68 13.56
C GLU A 358 19.76 40.03 13.91
N GLU A 359 20.08 41.07 13.12
CA GLU A 359 19.41 42.36 13.22
C GLU A 359 18.14 42.30 12.38
N VAL A 360 16.99 42.32 13.03
CA VAL A 360 15.67 42.35 12.36
C VAL A 360 15.18 43.79 12.38
N THR A 361 14.94 44.34 11.19
CA THR A 361 14.36 45.69 11.06
C THR A 361 12.88 45.55 10.74
N GLU A 362 12.04 45.99 11.67
CA GLU A 362 10.57 46.02 11.48
C GLU A 362 10.11 47.51 11.38
N GLU A 363 9.14 47.71 10.50
CA GLU A 363 8.51 49.04 10.37
C GLU A 363 7.32 49.11 11.35
N ILE A 364 7.50 49.82 12.47
CA ILE A 364 6.46 50.08 13.47
C ILE A 364 6.08 51.55 13.39
N ASP A 365 4.82 51.89 13.09
CA ASP A 365 4.27 53.23 12.96
C ASP A 365 5.03 54.14 11.97
N GLY A 366 5.50 53.56 10.84
CA GLY A 366 6.24 54.34 9.81
C GLY A 366 7.69 54.68 10.19
N LYS A 367 8.27 54.02 11.20
CA LYS A 367 9.68 54.11 11.58
C LYS A 367 10.32 52.75 11.55
N GLU A 368 11.49 52.69 10.92
CA GLU A 368 12.34 51.51 10.98
C GLU A 368 12.90 51.36 12.40
N VAL A 369 12.55 50.25 13.06
CA VAL A 369 13.11 49.87 14.36
C VAL A 369 13.94 48.64 14.13
N THR A 370 15.23 48.72 14.39
CA THR A 370 16.15 47.57 14.31
C THR A 370 16.28 46.95 15.69
N GLU A 371 15.87 45.70 15.83
CA GLU A 371 16.00 44.93 17.06
C GLU A 371 16.96 43.76 16.84
N VAL A 372 17.82 43.53 17.82
CA VAL A 372 18.79 42.40 17.80
C VAL A 372 18.12 41.20 18.40
N VAL A 373 17.79 40.23 17.56
CA VAL A 373 17.12 38.98 17.99
C VAL A 373 18.11 37.83 17.93
N THR A 374 18.25 37.10 19.05
CA THR A 374 19.02 35.86 19.09
C THR A 374 18.05 34.68 19.00
N THR A 375 18.20 33.88 17.95
CA THR A 375 17.35 32.73 17.70
C THR A 375 18.20 31.44 17.70
N ASN A 376 17.74 30.39 18.40
CA ASN A 376 18.36 29.09 18.39
C ASN A 376 17.94 28.32 17.14
N TYR A 377 18.86 28.08 16.23
CA TYR A 377 18.63 27.37 14.99
C TYR A 377 19.12 25.92 15.06
N LYS A 378 18.31 24.99 14.54
CA LYS A 378 18.70 23.60 14.26
C LYS A 378 19.49 23.56 12.95
N GLY A 379 20.63 22.91 12.93
CA GLY A 379 21.49 22.87 11.74
C GLY A 379 22.54 21.78 11.80
N VAL A 380 23.49 21.83 10.90
CA VAL A 380 24.63 20.91 10.79
C VAL A 380 25.90 21.69 10.50
N ASN A 381 27.03 21.15 10.91
CA ASN A 381 28.32 21.64 10.48
C ASN A 381 28.73 20.96 9.18
N ILE A 382 29.08 21.72 8.17
CA ILE A 382 29.61 21.22 6.91
C ILE A 382 31.11 21.51 6.80
N LEU A 383 31.81 20.63 6.09
CA LEU A 383 33.24 20.82 5.77
C LEU A 383 33.37 21.44 4.39
N LYS A 384 33.91 22.68 4.33
CA LYS A 384 34.16 23.40 3.08
C LYS A 384 35.65 23.65 2.90
N GLY A 385 36.31 22.71 2.22
CA GLY A 385 37.77 22.67 2.22
C GLY A 385 38.31 22.31 3.59
N GLU A 386 39.04 23.25 4.24
CA GLU A 386 39.57 23.08 5.61
C GLU A 386 38.77 23.85 6.68
N GLN A 387 37.67 24.49 6.29
CA GLN A 387 36.84 25.30 7.19
C GLN A 387 35.50 24.62 7.49
N THR A 388 35.07 24.78 8.72
CA THR A 388 33.75 24.36 9.18
C THR A 388 32.77 25.52 9.07
N GLU A 389 31.62 25.28 8.44
CA GLU A 389 30.54 26.26 8.31
C GLU A 389 29.25 25.66 8.87
N PHE A 390 28.51 26.40 9.71
CA PHE A 390 27.20 25.95 10.19
C PHE A 390 26.13 26.30 9.14
N LYS A 391 25.28 25.29 8.82
CA LYS A 391 24.15 25.42 7.91
C LYS A 391 22.85 25.11 8.65
N LYS A 392 21.85 25.98 8.50
CA LYS A 392 20.50 25.79 9.02
C LYS A 392 19.84 24.62 8.29
N ILE A 393 19.01 23.84 8.99
CA ILE A 393 18.14 22.82 8.40
C ILE A 393 16.68 23.12 8.75
N ASP A 394 15.80 22.87 7.78
CA ASP A 394 14.35 22.95 7.95
C ASP A 394 13.78 21.53 7.86
N VAL A 395 13.49 20.94 9.01
CA VAL A 395 13.15 19.53 9.12
C VAL A 395 11.71 19.32 8.69
N ILE A 396 11.53 18.58 7.59
CA ILE A 396 10.21 18.21 7.02
C ILE A 396 9.82 16.75 7.35
N TYR A 397 10.78 15.91 7.74
CA TYR A 397 10.55 14.53 8.14
C TYR A 397 11.59 14.11 9.18
N GLU A 398 11.14 13.40 10.23
CA GLU A 398 12.01 12.81 11.25
C GLU A 398 11.89 11.29 11.25
N GLY A 399 13.00 10.61 10.86
CA GLY A 399 13.14 9.17 10.93
C GLY A 399 13.98 8.73 12.14
N SER A 400 14.21 7.41 12.31
CA SER A 400 15.03 6.86 13.39
C SER A 400 16.50 7.29 13.30
N ASP A 401 17.08 7.23 12.10
CA ASP A 401 18.52 7.39 11.89
C ASP A 401 18.87 8.72 11.21
N TYR A 402 17.91 9.31 10.50
CA TYR A 402 18.10 10.55 9.75
C TYR A 402 16.85 11.43 9.78
N VAL A 403 17.04 12.69 9.42
CA VAL A 403 15.94 13.62 9.11
C VAL A 403 16.04 14.06 7.65
N LEU A 404 14.92 14.51 7.08
CA LEU A 404 14.93 15.20 5.79
C LEU A 404 14.74 16.71 6.01
N SER A 405 15.63 17.49 5.42
CA SER A 405 15.54 18.95 5.40
C SER A 405 14.95 19.43 4.09
N ALA A 406 14.08 20.44 4.15
CA ALA A 406 13.64 21.14 2.96
C ALA A 406 14.84 21.75 2.22
N VAL A 407 14.71 21.89 0.89
CA VAL A 407 15.70 22.57 0.05
C VAL A 407 15.32 24.04 -0.05
N HIS A 408 16.25 24.93 0.32
CA HIS A 408 16.09 26.38 0.21
C HIS A 408 16.99 26.92 -0.92
N ASP A 409 16.44 26.92 -2.15
CA ASP A 409 17.18 27.39 -3.33
C ASP A 409 17.53 28.89 -3.20
N GLY A 410 18.84 29.20 -3.26
CA GLY A 410 19.36 30.57 -3.23
C GLY A 410 19.73 31.09 -1.84
N ASP A 411 19.32 30.47 -0.74
CA ASP A 411 19.73 30.85 0.60
C ASP A 411 20.94 30.03 1.07
N LYS A 412 22.11 30.70 1.07
CA LYS A 412 23.37 30.05 1.46
C LYS A 412 23.48 29.77 2.96
N SER A 413 22.58 30.25 3.79
CA SER A 413 22.54 29.93 5.22
C SER A 413 21.99 28.55 5.51
N TYR A 414 21.24 27.96 4.56
CA TYR A 414 20.69 26.63 4.64
C TYR A 414 21.60 25.58 3.98
N LEU A 415 21.42 24.32 4.42
CA LEU A 415 22.09 23.16 3.83
C LEU A 415 21.75 23.02 2.35
N SER A 416 22.76 22.76 1.54
CA SER A 416 22.63 22.60 0.08
C SER A 416 22.99 21.17 -0.37
N LEU A 417 22.54 20.83 -1.58
CA LEU A 417 22.85 19.53 -2.18
C LEU A 417 24.36 19.36 -2.36
N TYR A 418 24.88 18.22 -1.94
CA TYR A 418 26.29 17.84 -1.95
C TYR A 418 27.20 18.60 -0.95
N ASP A 419 26.64 19.30 0.03
CA ASP A 419 27.42 19.75 1.18
C ASP A 419 27.91 18.56 1.99
N ASP A 420 29.16 18.55 2.42
CA ASP A 420 29.75 17.48 3.22
C ASP A 420 29.47 17.71 4.72
N ILE A 421 28.48 17.01 5.23
CA ILE A 421 28.01 17.09 6.61
C ILE A 421 29.01 16.36 7.55
N MET A 422 29.47 17.01 8.59
CA MET A 422 30.34 16.42 9.61
C MET A 422 29.51 15.58 10.57
N ILE A 423 29.84 14.28 10.70
CA ILE A 423 29.12 13.34 11.56
C ILE A 423 29.59 13.44 13.00
N GLU A 424 30.90 13.57 13.25
CA GLU A 424 31.48 13.76 14.58
C GLU A 424 31.79 15.23 14.86
N GLY A 425 31.45 15.71 16.06
CA GLY A 425 31.72 17.07 16.46
C GLY A 425 33.22 17.29 16.69
N VAL A 426 33.73 18.39 16.13
CA VAL A 426 34.94 19.02 16.67
C VAL A 426 34.48 19.70 17.95
N GLU A 427 34.96 19.21 19.14
CA GLU A 427 34.87 19.94 20.40
C GLU A 427 35.67 21.22 20.35
#